data_adaeefde6b08fe3cb00da485af31303b
#
_entry.id   adaeefde6b08fe3cb00da485af31303b
#
_cell.length_a   1.000
_cell.length_b   1.000
_cell.length_c   1.000
_cell.angle_alpha   90.00
_cell.angle_beta   90.00
_cell.angle_gamma   90.00
#
_symmetry.space_group_name_H-M   'P 1'
#
loop_
_entity.id
_entity.type
_entity.pdbx_description
1 polymer ?
#
loop_
_entity_poly.entity_id
_entity_poly.type
_entity_poly.pdbx_seq_one_letter_code
_entity_poly.pdbx_strand_id
1 'polypeptide(L)'
;MAVRIAVVIGYFVVLLGIGFWAMRRARGTSEDYFIASRTTPPLVLFLTMAATNFSAFTVFGFAGAGWESGYAYYPIMAFGTGFMALTFVLIGRPTWRLGKEHGLVTPPELVYRLTGSPVLRFLFFLVMTVFTVPYLAMQPMAAGYALESLLGIPYFAGAALITVVMLLYTFRGGFRGVTRTDVFQGGMMIVLLVVAVAIIAGRFGGLSSAHRAVMNDFPELFARPGLGGIYTPGVWFGYMLLWSLCDPMFPQLFQRFYAAKSPRGLTTTMSLYPLLTGFLFLLPVTIGVLGRLSFPELPEGAAADRILPLMLAEHAPPAIEALVLTAALAALMSTLDSQLLTLSSMFARDVCEPIRDRFVRRRGTIGRSSSSGGLPAWVSKAFVVGLALVGLAIAYSPPATFRVLATQTFTGLAVLFPTVVGALYWKRMSPVAAIASIVVGEGLVAAYYLDLLPRFGTLPVVPIVVATTLVLVVGSLLLRTEPRYEPTWEPRALSRRAIAGWSVAFAALFAVGNDVWNWGDGRVSLFGFPWWVWMFAGLCVVTSGLFWLLGRALTKGRRDNL
;
A
#
# COMPACT_ATOMS: atom_id res chain seq x y z
N MET A 1 -10.33 30.33 -12.81
CA MET A 1 -9.42 29.58 -13.68
C MET A 1 -7.95 29.96 -13.44
N ALA A 2 -7.52 31.21 -13.58
CA ALA A 2 -6.10 31.61 -13.42
C ALA A 2 -5.44 31.14 -12.12
N VAL A 3 -6.11 31.28 -10.96
CA VAL A 3 -5.59 30.83 -9.66
C VAL A 3 -5.40 29.31 -9.63
N ARG A 4 -6.35 28.52 -10.16
CA ARG A 4 -6.25 27.05 -10.22
C ARG A 4 -5.04 26.62 -11.05
N ILE A 5 -4.84 27.23 -12.22
CA ILE A 5 -3.69 26.97 -13.09
C ILE A 5 -2.38 27.34 -12.39
N ALA A 6 -2.32 28.51 -11.75
CA ALA A 6 -1.13 28.97 -11.04
C ALA A 6 -0.72 28.02 -9.90
N VAL A 7 -1.67 27.50 -9.12
CA VAL A 7 -1.42 26.52 -8.05
C VAL A 7 -0.85 25.23 -8.63
N VAL A 8 -1.47 24.67 -9.68
CA VAL A 8 -1.01 23.42 -10.31
C VAL A 8 0.39 23.60 -10.90
N ILE A 9 0.64 24.69 -11.64
CA ILE A 9 1.98 24.96 -12.20
C ILE A 9 3.00 25.15 -11.08
N GLY A 10 2.66 25.94 -10.03
CA GLY A 10 3.53 26.15 -8.88
C GLY A 10 3.94 24.84 -8.20
N TYR A 11 3.00 23.94 -8.02
CA TYR A 11 3.29 22.59 -7.50
C TYR A 11 4.29 21.83 -8.38
N PHE A 12 4.07 21.78 -9.70
CA PHE A 12 4.98 21.07 -10.61
C PHE A 12 6.37 21.70 -10.63
N VAL A 13 6.48 23.03 -10.58
CA VAL A 13 7.77 23.74 -10.48
C VAL A 13 8.52 23.34 -9.21
N VAL A 14 7.85 23.31 -8.06
CA VAL A 14 8.43 22.88 -6.78
C VAL A 14 8.85 21.41 -6.84
N LEU A 15 7.98 20.53 -7.35
CA LEU A 15 8.23 19.10 -7.47
C LEU A 15 9.45 18.81 -8.37
N LEU A 16 9.51 19.42 -9.54
CA LEU A 16 10.64 19.29 -10.46
C LEU A 16 11.93 19.85 -9.83
N GLY A 17 11.84 20.97 -9.11
CA GLY A 17 12.96 21.56 -8.37
C GLY A 17 13.55 20.59 -7.34
N ILE A 18 12.69 19.94 -6.52
CA ILE A 18 13.10 18.91 -5.56
C ILE A 18 13.73 17.72 -6.28
N GLY A 19 13.11 17.24 -7.37
CA GLY A 19 13.61 16.13 -8.18
C GLY A 19 15.00 16.41 -8.76
N PHE A 20 15.20 17.57 -9.40
CA PHE A 20 16.50 17.97 -9.95
C PHE A 20 17.59 18.14 -8.87
N TRP A 21 17.23 18.72 -7.73
CA TRP A 21 18.18 18.81 -6.61
C TRP A 21 18.58 17.44 -6.05
N ALA A 22 17.64 16.49 -6.01
CA ALA A 22 17.91 15.13 -5.58
C ALA A 22 18.88 14.39 -6.52
N MET A 23 18.72 14.58 -7.85
CA MET A 23 19.57 13.98 -8.87
C MET A 23 21.05 14.38 -8.75
N ARG A 24 21.34 15.63 -8.38
CA ARG A 24 22.73 16.12 -8.20
C ARG A 24 23.52 15.35 -7.12
N ARG A 25 22.84 14.58 -6.28
CA ARG A 25 23.43 13.78 -5.19
C ARG A 25 23.39 12.27 -5.46
N ALA A 26 22.97 11.84 -6.63
CA ALA A 26 22.97 10.45 -7.03
C ALA A 26 24.41 9.94 -7.24
N ARG A 27 24.66 8.70 -6.77
CA ARG A 27 26.00 8.08 -6.85
C ARG A 27 26.23 7.27 -8.13
N GLY A 28 25.24 7.18 -9.03
CA GLY A 28 25.33 6.50 -10.31
C GLY A 28 25.39 4.97 -10.26
N THR A 29 25.23 4.35 -9.08
CA THR A 29 25.18 2.89 -8.94
C THR A 29 23.76 2.36 -9.02
N SER A 30 23.55 1.12 -9.45
CA SER A 30 22.26 0.44 -9.48
C SER A 30 21.62 0.38 -8.08
N GLU A 31 22.39 0.10 -7.03
CA GLU A 31 21.93 0.09 -5.64
C GLU A 31 21.47 1.48 -5.19
N ASP A 32 22.19 2.54 -5.57
CA ASP A 32 21.79 3.91 -5.26
C ASP A 32 20.49 4.29 -5.98
N TYR A 33 20.37 3.90 -7.24
CA TYR A 33 19.20 4.20 -8.06
C TYR A 33 17.92 3.53 -7.52
N PHE A 34 17.99 2.26 -7.09
CA PHE A 34 16.82 1.51 -6.66
C PHE A 34 16.49 1.61 -5.17
N ILE A 35 17.47 1.80 -4.28
CA ILE A 35 17.26 1.79 -2.81
C ILE A 35 18.09 2.84 -2.05
N ALA A 36 18.59 3.89 -2.74
CA ALA A 36 19.40 4.96 -2.14
C ALA A 36 20.59 4.45 -1.32
N SER A 37 21.27 3.37 -1.76
CA SER A 37 22.41 2.75 -1.07
C SER A 37 22.15 2.44 0.42
N ARG A 38 20.92 2.10 0.80
CA ARG A 38 20.47 1.77 2.17
C ARG A 38 20.77 2.88 3.19
N THR A 39 20.59 4.14 2.80
CA THR A 39 20.93 5.29 3.64
C THR A 39 19.72 6.06 4.16
N THR A 40 18.48 5.56 3.94
CA THR A 40 17.25 6.25 4.31
C THR A 40 17.09 6.34 5.83
N PRO A 41 17.09 7.55 6.42
CA PRO A 41 16.95 7.74 7.87
C PRO A 41 15.57 7.34 8.38
N PRO A 42 15.39 7.06 9.69
CA PRO A 42 14.13 6.54 10.24
C PRO A 42 12.89 7.40 9.95
N LEU A 43 12.96 8.70 10.12
CA LEU A 43 11.83 9.61 9.86
C LEU A 43 11.50 9.70 8.36
N VAL A 44 12.53 9.77 7.51
CA VAL A 44 12.33 9.76 6.06
C VAL A 44 11.75 8.42 5.60
N LEU A 45 12.21 7.30 6.18
CA LEU A 45 11.66 5.98 5.90
C LEU A 45 10.17 5.91 6.26
N PHE A 46 9.79 6.39 7.45
CA PHE A 46 8.40 6.46 7.88
C PHE A 46 7.54 7.29 6.90
N LEU A 47 7.99 8.49 6.57
CA LEU A 47 7.24 9.39 5.69
C LEU A 47 7.14 8.85 4.25
N THR A 48 8.22 8.26 3.70
CA THR A 48 8.17 7.67 2.35
C THR A 48 7.34 6.38 2.32
N MET A 49 7.36 5.54 3.38
CA MET A 49 6.45 4.40 3.46
C MET A 49 5.00 4.83 3.53
N ALA A 50 4.70 5.84 4.33
CA ALA A 50 3.37 6.44 4.42
C ALA A 50 2.91 7.03 3.09
N ALA A 51 3.70 7.93 2.50
CA ALA A 51 3.35 8.60 1.25
C ALA A 51 3.18 7.62 0.08
N THR A 52 3.95 6.53 0.05
CA THR A 52 3.83 5.48 -0.98
C THR A 52 2.58 4.62 -0.80
N ASN A 53 2.15 4.40 0.44
CA ASN A 53 0.93 3.64 0.73
C ASN A 53 -0.32 4.52 0.57
N PHE A 54 -0.19 5.83 0.80
CA PHE A 54 -1.27 6.79 0.66
C PHE A 54 -1.37 7.27 -0.80
N SER A 55 -2.23 6.62 -1.55
CA SER A 55 -2.40 6.75 -2.99
C SER A 55 -3.70 7.46 -3.36
N ALA A 56 -4.01 7.47 -4.64
CA ALA A 56 -5.35 7.80 -5.15
C ALA A 56 -6.45 7.05 -4.41
N PHE A 57 -6.26 5.77 -4.13
CA PHE A 57 -7.21 4.97 -3.37
C PHE A 57 -7.48 5.54 -1.98
N THR A 58 -6.45 5.99 -1.26
CA THR A 58 -6.60 6.58 0.08
C THR A 58 -7.40 7.88 0.05
N VAL A 59 -7.19 8.73 -0.96
CA VAL A 59 -7.82 10.06 -1.00
C VAL A 59 -9.19 10.01 -1.64
N PHE A 60 -9.32 9.42 -2.82
CA PHE A 60 -10.57 9.36 -3.58
C PHE A 60 -11.41 8.14 -3.20
N GLY A 61 -10.80 6.95 -3.14
CA GLY A 61 -11.51 5.72 -2.84
C GLY A 61 -12.08 5.67 -1.42
N PHE A 62 -11.39 6.26 -0.42
CA PHE A 62 -11.92 6.31 0.94
C PHE A 62 -13.04 7.33 1.06
N ALA A 63 -12.98 8.45 0.34
CA ALA A 63 -14.10 9.38 0.27
C ALA A 63 -15.30 8.72 -0.41
N GLY A 64 -15.09 8.01 -1.53
CA GLY A 64 -16.12 7.23 -2.19
C GLY A 64 -16.76 6.17 -1.29
N ALA A 65 -15.93 5.38 -0.59
CA ALA A 65 -16.41 4.39 0.37
C ALA A 65 -17.19 5.00 1.55
N GLY A 66 -16.75 6.18 2.03
CA GLY A 66 -17.47 6.95 3.05
C GLY A 66 -18.86 7.38 2.56
N TRP A 67 -18.99 7.82 1.32
CA TRP A 67 -20.25 8.19 0.68
C TRP A 67 -21.16 6.97 0.46
N GLU A 68 -20.58 5.84 -0.01
CA GLU A 68 -21.32 4.60 -0.29
C GLU A 68 -21.84 3.94 0.99
N SER A 69 -21.02 3.84 2.05
CA SER A 69 -21.25 2.93 3.17
C SER A 69 -21.02 3.53 4.56
N GLY A 70 -20.58 4.78 4.63
CA GLY A 70 -20.41 5.49 5.89
C GLY A 70 -19.11 5.19 6.63
N TYR A 71 -19.13 5.43 7.94
CA TYR A 71 -17.97 5.29 8.80
C TYR A 71 -17.48 3.85 8.98
N ALA A 72 -18.30 2.85 8.65
CA ALA A 72 -17.92 1.45 8.74
C ALA A 72 -16.62 1.12 7.98
N TYR A 73 -16.27 1.89 6.94
CA TYR A 73 -15.02 1.70 6.21
C TYR A 73 -13.77 2.17 6.96
N TYR A 74 -13.89 3.16 7.84
CA TYR A 74 -12.74 3.75 8.56
C TYR A 74 -11.93 2.75 9.40
N PRO A 75 -12.53 1.94 10.31
CA PRO A 75 -11.76 1.01 11.12
C PRO A 75 -11.06 -0.08 10.32
N ILE A 76 -11.71 -0.55 9.25
CA ILE A 76 -11.14 -1.53 8.32
C ILE A 76 -9.78 -1.05 7.83
N MET A 77 -9.72 0.20 7.42
CA MET A 77 -8.49 0.80 6.89
C MET A 77 -7.54 1.23 8.01
N ALA A 78 -8.03 1.99 8.98
CA ALA A 78 -7.19 2.59 10.02
C ALA A 78 -6.51 1.53 10.89
N PHE A 79 -7.28 0.59 11.44
CA PHE A 79 -6.76 -0.47 12.28
C PHE A 79 -6.12 -1.59 11.46
N GLY A 80 -6.75 -2.07 10.37
CA GLY A 80 -6.21 -3.15 9.54
C GLY A 80 -4.84 -2.81 8.95
N THR A 81 -4.71 -1.64 8.30
CA THR A 81 -3.42 -1.15 7.78
C THR A 81 -2.46 -0.75 8.91
N GLY A 82 -2.96 -0.23 10.02
CA GLY A 82 -2.14 0.05 11.21
C GLY A 82 -1.54 -1.22 11.80
N PHE A 83 -2.32 -2.29 11.93
CA PHE A 83 -1.89 -3.59 12.45
C PHE A 83 -0.87 -4.28 11.54
N MET A 84 -1.00 -4.13 10.21
CA MET A 84 -0.04 -4.59 9.22
C MET A 84 1.40 -4.17 9.53
N ALA A 85 1.60 -3.00 10.16
CA ALA A 85 2.93 -2.49 10.46
C ALA A 85 3.76 -3.43 11.36
N LEU A 86 3.16 -4.40 12.04
CA LEU A 86 3.88 -5.50 12.71
C LEU A 86 4.82 -6.23 11.74
N THR A 87 4.45 -6.34 10.47
CA THR A 87 5.25 -7.00 9.43
C THR A 87 6.54 -6.25 9.10
N PHE A 88 6.65 -4.95 9.42
CA PHE A 88 7.90 -4.20 9.24
C PHE A 88 9.02 -4.75 10.12
N VAL A 89 8.67 -5.38 11.23
CA VAL A 89 9.62 -6.12 12.07
C VAL A 89 9.68 -7.59 11.67
N LEU A 90 8.55 -8.24 11.47
CA LEU A 90 8.51 -9.67 11.15
C LEU A 90 9.11 -9.98 9.76
N ILE A 91 8.78 -9.20 8.74
CA ILE A 91 9.29 -9.40 7.38
C ILE A 91 10.43 -8.41 7.09
N GLY A 92 10.24 -7.13 7.44
CA GLY A 92 11.16 -6.07 7.04
C GLY A 92 12.56 -6.18 7.66
N ARG A 93 12.69 -6.53 8.96
CA ARG A 93 14.03 -6.66 9.59
C ARG A 93 14.86 -7.81 9.03
N PRO A 94 14.35 -9.05 8.89
CA PRO A 94 15.09 -10.12 8.23
C PRO A 94 15.42 -9.78 6.77
N THR A 95 14.46 -9.20 6.04
CA THR A 95 14.68 -8.73 4.65
C THR A 95 15.81 -7.70 4.57
N TRP A 96 15.81 -6.70 5.46
CA TRP A 96 16.88 -5.70 5.53
C TRP A 96 18.25 -6.33 5.77
N ARG A 97 18.34 -7.28 6.73
CA ARG A 97 19.60 -7.96 7.05
C ARG A 97 20.12 -8.77 5.88
N LEU A 98 19.26 -9.65 5.32
CA LEU A 98 19.62 -10.48 4.16
C LEU A 98 19.97 -9.62 2.94
N GLY A 99 19.22 -8.53 2.75
CA GLY A 99 19.50 -7.56 1.70
C GLY A 99 20.88 -6.93 1.85
N LYS A 100 21.28 -6.56 3.06
CA LYS A 100 22.60 -5.99 3.34
C LYS A 100 23.74 -7.02 3.18
N GLU A 101 23.51 -8.26 3.62
CA GLU A 101 24.50 -9.34 3.56
C GLU A 101 24.73 -9.84 2.12
N HIS A 102 23.68 -9.86 1.30
CA HIS A 102 23.72 -10.49 -0.03
C HIS A 102 23.46 -9.54 -1.21
N GLY A 103 23.35 -8.23 -0.97
CA GLY A 103 23.10 -7.24 -2.03
C GLY A 103 21.71 -7.33 -2.65
N LEU A 104 20.70 -7.89 -1.93
CA LEU A 104 19.36 -8.05 -2.46
C LEU A 104 18.62 -6.71 -2.51
N VAL A 105 17.82 -6.49 -3.53
CA VAL A 105 17.09 -5.24 -3.80
C VAL A 105 15.60 -5.48 -4.04
N THR A 106 15.23 -6.70 -4.46
CA THR A 106 13.86 -7.04 -4.86
C THR A 106 13.28 -8.17 -4.03
N PRO A 107 11.93 -8.22 -3.86
CA PRO A 107 11.28 -9.35 -3.18
C PRO A 107 11.53 -10.71 -3.85
N PRO A 108 11.48 -10.85 -5.19
CA PRO A 108 11.80 -12.12 -5.85
C PRO A 108 13.24 -12.60 -5.60
N GLU A 109 14.23 -11.68 -5.50
CA GLU A 109 15.61 -12.04 -5.13
C GLU A 109 15.68 -12.65 -3.74
N LEU A 110 14.91 -12.12 -2.76
CA LEU A 110 14.84 -12.68 -1.41
C LEU A 110 14.35 -14.12 -1.44
N VAL A 111 13.23 -14.36 -2.11
CA VAL A 111 12.64 -15.69 -2.20
C VAL A 111 13.57 -16.66 -2.91
N TYR A 112 14.22 -16.22 -4.00
CA TYR A 112 15.25 -17.01 -4.68
C TYR A 112 16.43 -17.34 -3.76
N ARG A 113 16.92 -16.37 -2.99
CA ARG A 113 18.02 -16.58 -2.04
C ARG A 113 17.69 -17.62 -0.98
N LEU A 114 16.45 -17.57 -0.46
CA LEU A 114 16.00 -18.48 0.61
C LEU A 114 15.65 -19.89 0.10
N THR A 115 15.17 -20.00 -1.15
CA THR A 115 14.63 -21.27 -1.68
C THR A 115 15.49 -21.92 -2.76
N GLY A 116 16.36 -21.16 -3.41
CA GLY A 116 17.12 -21.59 -4.59
C GLY A 116 16.27 -21.85 -5.84
N SER A 117 14.97 -21.49 -5.82
CA SER A 117 14.05 -21.80 -6.91
C SER A 117 13.88 -20.62 -7.89
N PRO A 118 14.37 -20.77 -9.14
CA PRO A 118 14.17 -19.75 -10.16
C PRO A 118 12.70 -19.62 -10.59
N VAL A 119 11.91 -20.70 -10.43
CA VAL A 119 10.47 -20.67 -10.71
C VAL A 119 9.74 -19.79 -9.70
N LEU A 120 10.06 -19.93 -8.39
CA LEU A 120 9.49 -19.05 -7.37
C LEU A 120 9.88 -17.59 -7.59
N ARG A 121 11.14 -17.31 -7.95
CA ARG A 121 11.59 -15.96 -8.32
C ARG A 121 10.71 -15.36 -9.41
N PHE A 122 10.48 -16.12 -10.48
CA PHE A 122 9.66 -15.66 -11.61
C PHE A 122 8.18 -15.52 -11.23
N LEU A 123 7.61 -16.47 -10.45
CA LEU A 123 6.22 -16.38 -9.97
C LEU A 123 6.00 -15.14 -9.09
N PHE A 124 6.92 -14.84 -8.17
CA PHE A 124 6.84 -13.61 -7.37
C PHE A 124 6.86 -12.36 -8.24
N PHE A 125 7.77 -12.30 -9.22
CA PHE A 125 7.80 -11.20 -10.19
C PHE A 125 6.47 -11.09 -10.93
N LEU A 126 5.95 -12.20 -11.45
CA LEU A 126 4.73 -12.23 -12.25
C LEU A 126 3.51 -11.77 -11.42
N VAL A 127 3.27 -12.38 -10.26
CA VAL A 127 2.13 -12.07 -9.38
C VAL A 127 2.19 -10.62 -8.93
N MET A 128 3.34 -10.17 -8.41
CA MET A 128 3.51 -8.78 -7.99
C MET A 128 3.29 -7.79 -9.13
N THR A 129 3.74 -8.11 -10.35
CA THR A 129 3.53 -7.24 -11.52
C THR A 129 2.07 -7.21 -11.93
N VAL A 130 1.45 -8.37 -12.14
CA VAL A 130 0.06 -8.49 -12.61
C VAL A 130 -0.91 -7.79 -11.66
N PHE A 131 -0.79 -8.06 -10.36
CA PHE A 131 -1.68 -7.47 -9.37
C PHE A 131 -1.32 -6.03 -8.97
N THR A 132 -0.16 -5.50 -9.33
CA THR A 132 0.13 -4.07 -9.17
C THR A 132 -0.46 -3.23 -10.31
N VAL A 133 -0.69 -3.78 -11.50
CA VAL A 133 -1.19 -3.02 -12.67
C VAL A 133 -2.56 -2.36 -12.43
N PRO A 134 -3.61 -3.02 -11.91
CA PRO A 134 -4.87 -2.34 -11.63
C PRO A 134 -4.72 -1.25 -10.56
N TYR A 135 -3.86 -1.46 -9.56
CA TYR A 135 -3.55 -0.43 -8.56
C TYR A 135 -2.80 0.77 -9.18
N LEU A 136 -1.90 0.50 -10.12
CA LEU A 136 -1.23 1.53 -10.90
C LEU A 136 -2.23 2.33 -11.75
N ALA A 137 -3.25 1.68 -12.33
CA ALA A 137 -4.29 2.33 -13.13
C ALA A 137 -5.15 3.32 -12.33
N MET A 138 -5.35 3.09 -11.02
CA MET A 138 -6.09 4.02 -10.16
C MET A 138 -5.45 5.41 -10.12
N GLN A 139 -4.13 5.53 -10.32
CA GLN A 139 -3.44 6.81 -10.24
C GLN A 139 -3.84 7.74 -11.41
N PRO A 140 -3.74 7.34 -12.68
CA PRO A 140 -4.24 8.16 -13.78
C PRO A 140 -5.78 8.36 -13.73
N MET A 141 -6.56 7.40 -13.24
CA MET A 141 -8.00 7.59 -13.03
C MET A 141 -8.28 8.77 -12.11
N ALA A 142 -7.66 8.80 -10.92
CA ALA A 142 -7.82 9.89 -9.97
C ALA A 142 -7.28 11.23 -10.51
N ALA A 143 -6.18 11.20 -11.26
CA ALA A 143 -5.66 12.38 -11.93
C ALA A 143 -6.66 12.95 -12.93
N GLY A 144 -7.33 12.09 -13.68
CA GLY A 144 -8.41 12.47 -14.58
C GLY A 144 -9.53 13.19 -13.83
N TYR A 145 -10.05 12.62 -12.74
CA TYR A 145 -11.09 13.23 -11.91
C TYR A 145 -10.67 14.59 -11.33
N ALA A 146 -9.44 14.69 -10.82
CA ALA A 146 -8.93 15.92 -10.24
C ALA A 146 -8.78 17.03 -11.29
N LEU A 147 -8.18 16.73 -12.45
CA LEU A 147 -7.92 17.72 -13.49
C LEU A 147 -9.20 18.11 -14.26
N GLU A 148 -10.15 17.19 -14.41
CA GLU A 148 -11.47 17.51 -14.95
C GLU A 148 -12.19 18.52 -14.05
N SER A 149 -12.19 18.31 -12.74
CA SER A 149 -12.77 19.25 -11.76
C SER A 149 -12.03 20.60 -11.74
N LEU A 150 -10.69 20.59 -11.72
CA LEU A 150 -9.88 21.80 -11.58
C LEU A 150 -9.87 22.68 -12.83
N LEU A 151 -9.68 22.05 -13.99
CA LEU A 151 -9.34 22.74 -15.24
C LEU A 151 -10.42 22.61 -16.32
N GLY A 152 -11.44 21.79 -16.09
CA GLY A 152 -12.50 21.50 -17.07
C GLY A 152 -12.00 20.74 -18.30
N ILE A 153 -10.84 20.08 -18.23
CA ILE A 153 -10.33 19.26 -19.33
C ILE A 153 -11.00 17.88 -19.30
N PRO A 154 -11.16 17.21 -20.45
CA PRO A 154 -11.75 15.87 -20.47
C PRO A 154 -10.97 14.91 -19.55
N TYR A 155 -11.70 14.07 -18.81
CA TYR A 155 -11.17 13.09 -17.87
C TYR A 155 -9.93 12.33 -18.40
N PHE A 156 -10.05 11.73 -19.59
CA PHE A 156 -8.96 10.93 -20.16
C PHE A 156 -7.76 11.77 -20.58
N ALA A 157 -7.96 13.01 -21.00
CA ALA A 157 -6.87 13.93 -21.29
C ALA A 157 -6.07 14.27 -20.03
N GLY A 158 -6.75 14.45 -18.89
CA GLY A 158 -6.12 14.62 -17.58
C GLY A 158 -5.32 13.40 -17.14
N ALA A 159 -5.91 12.20 -17.28
CA ALA A 159 -5.25 10.93 -16.99
C ALA A 159 -3.98 10.72 -17.85
N ALA A 160 -4.07 10.98 -19.16
CA ALA A 160 -2.96 10.88 -20.08
C ALA A 160 -1.86 11.90 -19.78
N LEU A 161 -2.23 13.16 -19.52
CA LEU A 161 -1.27 14.23 -19.20
C LEU A 161 -0.42 13.86 -17.98
N ILE A 162 -1.03 13.43 -16.88
CA ILE A 162 -0.29 13.04 -15.69
C ILE A 162 0.57 11.81 -15.95
N THR A 163 0.08 10.82 -16.68
CA THR A 163 0.87 9.63 -17.03
C THR A 163 2.14 10.02 -17.80
N VAL A 164 2.05 10.91 -18.79
CA VAL A 164 3.21 11.41 -19.55
C VAL A 164 4.18 12.17 -18.63
N VAL A 165 3.68 13.10 -17.82
CA VAL A 165 4.51 13.86 -16.88
C VAL A 165 5.26 12.92 -15.93
N MET A 166 4.58 11.90 -15.40
CA MET A 166 5.16 10.91 -14.51
C MET A 166 6.25 10.09 -15.17
N LEU A 167 6.04 9.61 -16.40
CA LEU A 167 7.07 8.89 -17.15
C LEU A 167 8.34 9.73 -17.35
N LEU A 168 8.18 11.00 -17.72
CA LEU A 168 9.32 11.91 -17.93
C LEU A 168 10.11 12.16 -16.64
N TYR A 169 9.42 12.23 -15.51
CA TYR A 169 10.00 12.49 -14.21
C TYR A 169 10.67 11.25 -13.59
N THR A 170 9.97 10.10 -13.60
CA THR A 170 10.43 8.84 -12.95
C THR A 170 11.74 8.34 -13.53
N PHE A 171 11.96 8.47 -14.84
CA PHE A 171 13.19 8.01 -15.49
C PHE A 171 14.47 8.70 -15.04
N ARG A 172 14.39 9.86 -14.39
CA ARG A 172 15.55 10.66 -14.00
C ARG A 172 15.83 10.66 -12.49
N GLY A 173 14.82 10.47 -11.64
CA GLY A 173 14.94 10.73 -10.20
C GLY A 173 15.52 9.58 -9.36
N GLY A 174 15.28 8.33 -9.73
CA GLY A 174 15.59 7.17 -8.89
C GLY A 174 14.99 7.25 -7.48
N PHE A 175 15.34 6.31 -6.60
CA PHE A 175 14.76 6.22 -5.25
C PHE A 175 15.05 7.44 -4.36
N ARG A 176 16.20 8.10 -4.53
CA ARG A 176 16.52 9.34 -3.78
C ARG A 176 15.62 10.51 -4.17
N GLY A 177 15.25 10.58 -5.44
CA GLY A 177 14.28 11.57 -5.92
C GLY A 177 12.91 11.30 -5.29
N VAL A 178 12.42 10.07 -5.46
CA VAL A 178 11.14 9.61 -4.92
C VAL A 178 11.02 9.87 -3.41
N THR A 179 11.97 9.44 -2.59
CA THR A 179 11.88 9.62 -1.13
C THR A 179 11.83 11.08 -0.67
N ARG A 180 12.40 12.01 -1.40
CA ARG A 180 12.35 13.44 -1.05
C ARG A 180 11.05 14.10 -1.49
N THR A 181 10.56 13.74 -2.67
CA THR A 181 9.23 14.18 -3.11
C THR A 181 8.15 13.58 -2.22
N ASP A 182 8.28 12.32 -1.80
CA ASP A 182 7.36 11.66 -0.87
C ASP A 182 7.20 12.42 0.46
N VAL A 183 8.30 12.91 1.04
CA VAL A 183 8.24 13.69 2.30
C VAL A 183 7.44 14.98 2.11
N PHE A 184 7.67 15.71 1.02
CA PHE A 184 6.93 16.92 0.70
C PHE A 184 5.46 16.62 0.39
N GLN A 185 5.21 15.65 -0.46
CA GLN A 185 3.88 15.26 -0.92
C GLN A 185 3.02 14.69 0.22
N GLY A 186 3.60 13.82 1.06
CA GLY A 186 2.91 13.27 2.23
C GLY A 186 2.54 14.34 3.27
N GLY A 187 3.46 15.29 3.54
CA GLY A 187 3.17 16.42 4.42
C GLY A 187 2.06 17.33 3.89
N MET A 188 2.11 17.65 2.61
CA MET A 188 1.10 18.47 1.94
C MET A 188 -0.28 17.78 1.97
N MET A 189 -0.34 16.48 1.71
CA MET A 189 -1.58 15.70 1.75
C MET A 189 -2.23 15.74 3.14
N ILE A 190 -1.45 15.50 4.21
CA ILE A 190 -1.98 15.52 5.59
C ILE A 190 -2.61 16.86 5.91
N VAL A 191 -1.87 17.95 5.68
CA VAL A 191 -2.33 19.30 6.01
C VAL A 191 -3.58 19.67 5.21
N LEU A 192 -3.58 19.42 3.91
CA LEU A 192 -4.66 19.86 3.03
C LEU A 192 -5.92 19.00 3.15
N LEU A 193 -5.84 17.73 3.55
CA LEU A 193 -7.02 16.95 3.90
C LEU A 193 -7.69 17.48 5.19
N VAL A 194 -6.91 17.89 6.19
CA VAL A 194 -7.47 18.54 7.39
C VAL A 194 -8.19 19.85 7.01
N VAL A 195 -7.57 20.66 6.15
CA VAL A 195 -8.17 21.90 5.65
C VAL A 195 -9.46 21.62 4.87
N ALA A 196 -9.48 20.58 4.03
CA ALA A 196 -10.67 20.17 3.29
C ALA A 196 -11.83 19.82 4.22
N VAL A 197 -11.61 18.97 5.22
CA VAL A 197 -12.64 18.61 6.22
C VAL A 197 -13.13 19.85 6.97
N ALA A 198 -12.21 20.74 7.41
CA ALA A 198 -12.57 21.93 8.15
C ALA A 198 -13.45 22.89 7.33
N ILE A 199 -13.12 23.11 6.05
CA ILE A 199 -13.89 23.99 5.16
C ILE A 199 -15.25 23.38 4.84
N ILE A 200 -15.30 22.11 4.45
CA ILE A 200 -16.55 21.44 4.12
C ILE A 200 -17.47 21.42 5.34
N ALA A 201 -16.98 20.97 6.50
CA ALA A 201 -17.77 20.94 7.72
C ALA A 201 -18.23 22.34 8.17
N GLY A 202 -17.38 23.36 7.97
CA GLY A 202 -17.69 24.76 8.26
C GLY A 202 -18.92 25.29 7.50
N ARG A 203 -19.16 24.81 6.27
CA ARG A 203 -20.36 25.17 5.48
C ARG A 203 -21.67 24.69 6.09
N PHE A 204 -21.60 23.65 6.92
CA PHE A 204 -22.75 23.05 7.61
C PHE A 204 -22.79 23.39 9.12
N GLY A 205 -22.08 24.45 9.54
CA GLY A 205 -22.06 24.89 10.95
C GLY A 205 -21.12 24.06 11.85
N GLY A 206 -20.11 23.43 11.28
CA GLY A 206 -19.10 22.59 11.95
C GLY A 206 -19.44 21.10 11.94
N LEU A 207 -18.46 20.28 12.33
CA LEU A 207 -18.56 18.81 12.27
C LEU A 207 -19.79 18.25 13.00
N SER A 208 -20.07 18.71 14.21
CA SER A 208 -21.21 18.21 15.00
C SER A 208 -22.55 18.52 14.37
N SER A 209 -22.69 19.68 13.71
CA SER A 209 -23.90 20.09 13.01
C SER A 209 -24.07 19.30 11.72
N ALA A 210 -23.00 19.19 10.95
CA ALA A 210 -22.97 18.41 9.71
C ALA A 210 -23.33 16.94 9.95
N HIS A 211 -22.73 16.31 10.97
CA HIS A 211 -23.03 14.92 11.32
C HIS A 211 -24.48 14.72 11.77
N ARG A 212 -25.04 15.64 12.57
CA ARG A 212 -26.46 15.55 12.94
C ARG A 212 -27.37 15.62 11.72
N ALA A 213 -27.04 16.49 10.76
CA ALA A 213 -27.81 16.59 9.53
C ALA A 213 -27.75 15.28 8.71
N VAL A 214 -26.54 14.73 8.49
CA VAL A 214 -26.42 13.43 7.80
C VAL A 214 -27.13 12.31 8.55
N MET A 215 -27.00 12.28 9.89
CA MET A 215 -27.61 11.21 10.69
C MET A 215 -29.13 11.21 10.64
N ASN A 216 -29.77 12.39 10.50
CA ASN A 216 -31.21 12.48 10.36
C ASN A 216 -31.74 11.81 9.07
N ASP A 217 -31.00 11.97 7.97
CA ASP A 217 -31.42 11.48 6.65
C ASP A 217 -30.82 10.09 6.31
N PHE A 218 -29.61 9.78 6.83
CA PHE A 218 -28.83 8.58 6.54
C PHE A 218 -28.22 7.96 7.81
N PRO A 219 -29.03 7.51 8.79
CA PRO A 219 -28.51 6.98 10.08
C PRO A 219 -27.62 5.73 9.89
N GLU A 220 -27.84 4.95 8.83
CA GLU A 220 -27.07 3.73 8.55
C GLU A 220 -25.58 4.00 8.27
N LEU A 221 -25.22 5.23 7.86
CA LEU A 221 -23.81 5.63 7.67
C LEU A 221 -23.02 5.69 8.99
N PHE A 222 -23.73 5.73 10.13
CA PHE A 222 -23.14 5.82 11.47
C PHE A 222 -23.07 4.48 12.21
N ALA A 223 -23.64 3.43 11.63
CA ALA A 223 -23.68 2.09 12.20
C ALA A 223 -22.95 1.09 11.28
N ARG A 224 -22.65 -0.09 11.81
CA ARG A 224 -22.25 -1.26 11.01
C ARG A 224 -23.47 -2.16 10.86
N PRO A 225 -23.72 -2.71 9.72
CA PRO A 225 -22.84 -2.97 8.56
C PRO A 225 -22.72 -1.83 7.54
N GLY A 226 -23.17 -0.62 7.81
CA GLY A 226 -23.15 0.50 6.90
C GLY A 226 -24.33 0.51 5.92
N LEU A 227 -24.47 1.60 5.16
CA LEU A 227 -25.53 1.71 4.15
C LEU A 227 -25.41 0.54 3.14
N GLY A 228 -26.54 -0.06 2.81
CA GLY A 228 -26.59 -1.24 1.93
C GLY A 228 -26.09 -2.55 2.55
N GLY A 229 -25.76 -2.58 3.84
CA GLY A 229 -25.40 -3.82 4.55
C GLY A 229 -24.10 -4.49 4.09
N ILE A 230 -23.18 -3.75 3.49
CA ILE A 230 -21.96 -4.27 2.82
C ILE A 230 -21.03 -4.99 3.79
N TYR A 231 -20.85 -4.46 5.00
CA TYR A 231 -19.87 -4.97 5.97
C TYR A 231 -20.53 -5.91 6.98
N THR A 232 -20.91 -7.11 6.54
CA THR A 232 -21.26 -8.19 7.49
C THR A 232 -20.04 -8.59 8.32
N PRO A 233 -20.19 -9.25 9.49
CA PRO A 233 -19.05 -9.70 10.31
C PRO A 233 -18.01 -10.50 9.54
N GLY A 234 -18.44 -11.38 8.64
CA GLY A 234 -17.52 -12.19 7.81
C GLY A 234 -16.77 -11.35 6.76
N VAL A 235 -17.44 -10.41 6.12
CA VAL A 235 -16.82 -9.46 5.18
C VAL A 235 -15.84 -8.54 5.91
N TRP A 236 -16.22 -8.04 7.09
CA TRP A 236 -15.37 -7.24 7.96
C TRP A 236 -14.07 -7.96 8.34
N PHE A 237 -14.19 -9.19 8.86
CA PHE A 237 -13.04 -10.03 9.16
C PHE A 237 -12.15 -10.24 7.92
N GLY A 238 -12.77 -10.49 6.77
CA GLY A 238 -12.06 -10.62 5.51
C GLY A 238 -11.25 -9.38 5.14
N TYR A 239 -11.79 -8.18 5.34
CA TYR A 239 -11.05 -6.93 5.12
C TYR A 239 -9.92 -6.75 6.14
N MET A 240 -10.15 -7.01 7.43
CA MET A 240 -9.10 -6.94 8.45
C MET A 240 -7.92 -7.86 8.11
N LEU A 241 -8.23 -9.07 7.65
CA LEU A 241 -7.22 -10.03 7.20
C LEU A 241 -6.51 -9.53 5.93
N LEU A 242 -7.26 -9.07 4.93
CA LEU A 242 -6.73 -8.59 3.66
C LEU A 242 -5.66 -7.51 3.88
N TRP A 243 -6.00 -6.43 4.57
CA TRP A 243 -5.08 -5.31 4.80
C TRP A 243 -3.86 -5.69 5.64
N SER A 244 -4.03 -6.61 6.58
CA SER A 244 -2.91 -7.10 7.40
C SER A 244 -1.90 -7.92 6.59
N LEU A 245 -2.32 -8.60 5.52
CA LEU A 245 -1.49 -9.53 4.75
C LEU A 245 -0.99 -8.96 3.41
N CYS A 246 -1.81 -8.15 2.71
CA CYS A 246 -1.47 -7.70 1.36
C CYS A 246 -0.45 -6.55 1.32
N ASP A 247 -0.57 -5.57 2.22
CA ASP A 247 0.27 -4.36 2.19
C ASP A 247 1.79 -4.68 2.24
N PRO A 248 2.28 -5.62 3.11
CA PRO A 248 3.68 -5.98 3.10
C PRO A 248 4.11 -6.71 1.81
N MET A 249 3.17 -7.16 0.98
CA MET A 249 3.42 -7.78 -0.31
C MET A 249 3.41 -6.79 -1.47
N PHE A 250 3.06 -5.52 -1.24
CA PHE A 250 3.23 -4.49 -2.26
C PHE A 250 4.71 -4.34 -2.61
N PRO A 251 5.11 -4.52 -3.88
CA PRO A 251 6.53 -4.51 -4.25
C PRO A 251 7.21 -3.20 -3.84
N GLN A 252 6.54 -2.05 -3.97
CA GLN A 252 7.07 -0.74 -3.60
C GLN A 252 7.22 -0.55 -2.08
N LEU A 253 6.37 -1.14 -1.25
CA LEU A 253 6.53 -1.12 0.21
C LEU A 253 7.63 -2.09 0.64
N PHE A 254 7.64 -3.28 0.06
CA PHE A 254 8.65 -4.30 0.34
C PHE A 254 10.08 -3.80 0.02
N GLN A 255 10.24 -3.09 -1.11
CA GLN A 255 11.54 -2.53 -1.51
C GLN A 255 12.09 -1.53 -0.47
N ARG A 256 11.22 -0.81 0.24
CA ARG A 256 11.61 0.11 1.30
C ARG A 256 12.24 -0.56 2.51
N PHE A 257 11.96 -1.84 2.74
CA PHE A 257 12.67 -2.59 3.78
C PHE A 257 14.17 -2.64 3.52
N TYR A 258 14.59 -2.78 2.25
CA TYR A 258 16.00 -2.77 1.87
C TYR A 258 16.64 -1.37 1.98
N ALA A 259 15.86 -0.32 1.76
CA ALA A 259 16.36 1.06 1.73
C ALA A 259 16.68 1.64 3.12
N ALA A 260 16.19 1.02 4.19
CA ALA A 260 16.38 1.50 5.56
C ALA A 260 17.86 1.59 5.94
N LYS A 261 18.25 2.70 6.60
CA LYS A 261 19.62 2.87 7.12
C LYS A 261 19.95 1.86 8.23
N SER A 262 18.93 1.49 9.01
CA SER A 262 19.09 0.55 10.13
C SER A 262 17.80 -0.15 10.48
N PRO A 263 17.84 -1.30 11.19
CA PRO A 263 16.63 -1.97 11.69
C PRO A 263 15.79 -1.11 12.64
N ARG A 264 16.40 -0.12 13.31
CA ARG A 264 15.69 0.85 14.16
C ARG A 264 14.70 1.68 13.34
N GLY A 265 15.04 2.03 12.09
CA GLY A 265 14.13 2.74 11.19
C GLY A 265 12.82 1.99 10.97
N LEU A 266 12.91 0.68 10.70
CA LEU A 266 11.74 -0.19 10.54
C LEU A 266 10.91 -0.29 11.82
N THR A 267 11.57 -0.40 12.98
CA THR A 267 10.89 -0.45 14.29
C THR A 267 10.18 0.86 14.60
N THR A 268 10.81 2.00 14.31
CA THR A 268 10.20 3.33 14.49
C THR A 268 8.99 3.49 13.58
N THR A 269 9.12 3.10 12.30
CA THR A 269 8.02 3.14 11.34
C THR A 269 6.85 2.26 11.82
N MET A 270 7.13 1.02 12.26
CA MET A 270 6.12 0.13 12.85
C MET A 270 5.33 0.82 13.97
N SER A 271 6.03 1.50 14.89
CA SER A 271 5.40 2.12 16.06
C SER A 271 4.57 3.36 15.73
N LEU A 272 4.97 4.14 14.73
CA LEU A 272 4.27 5.38 14.34
C LEU A 272 3.11 5.14 13.36
N TYR A 273 3.14 4.02 12.63
CA TYR A 273 2.23 3.78 11.52
C TYR A 273 0.75 3.73 11.94
N PRO A 274 0.35 3.03 13.05
CA PRO A 274 -1.04 3.00 13.47
C PRO A 274 -1.60 4.37 13.86
N LEU A 275 -0.77 5.26 14.43
CA LEU A 275 -1.21 6.63 14.75
C LEU A 275 -1.53 7.42 13.49
N LEU A 276 -0.69 7.26 12.47
CA LEU A 276 -0.88 7.96 11.21
C LEU A 276 -2.12 7.45 10.46
N THR A 277 -2.29 6.13 10.35
CA THR A 277 -3.46 5.53 9.68
C THR A 277 -4.76 5.84 10.43
N GLY A 278 -4.73 5.77 11.77
CA GLY A 278 -5.86 6.14 12.62
C GLY A 278 -6.31 7.58 12.44
N PHE A 279 -5.39 8.51 12.28
CA PHE A 279 -5.71 9.91 12.05
C PHE A 279 -6.09 10.20 10.59
N LEU A 280 -5.22 9.82 9.65
CA LEU A 280 -5.33 10.28 8.27
C LEU A 280 -6.54 9.67 7.55
N PHE A 281 -6.83 8.39 7.79
CA PHE A 281 -7.90 7.71 7.06
C PHE A 281 -9.31 8.12 7.49
N LEU A 282 -9.45 8.77 8.65
CA LEU A 282 -10.70 9.36 9.07
C LEU A 282 -11.12 10.53 8.18
N LEU A 283 -10.16 11.31 7.68
CA LEU A 283 -10.42 12.55 6.96
C LEU A 283 -11.18 12.34 5.64
N PRO A 284 -10.69 11.52 4.67
CA PRO A 284 -11.41 11.30 3.43
C PRO A 284 -12.74 10.57 3.63
N VAL A 285 -12.82 9.62 4.57
CA VAL A 285 -14.11 8.96 4.91
C VAL A 285 -15.12 9.99 5.40
N THR A 286 -14.69 10.94 6.27
CA THR A 286 -15.55 12.03 6.74
C THR A 286 -16.05 12.90 5.59
N ILE A 287 -15.18 13.27 4.63
CA ILE A 287 -15.60 14.04 3.45
C ILE A 287 -16.68 13.27 2.66
N GLY A 288 -16.49 11.96 2.49
CA GLY A 288 -17.46 11.11 1.82
C GLY A 288 -18.82 11.08 2.52
N VAL A 289 -18.84 10.88 3.84
CA VAL A 289 -20.07 10.88 4.66
C VAL A 289 -20.79 12.23 4.57
N LEU A 290 -20.06 13.34 4.73
CA LEU A 290 -20.62 14.69 4.59
C LEU A 290 -21.09 14.97 3.15
N GLY A 291 -20.54 14.26 2.17
CA GLY A 291 -20.95 14.34 0.77
C GLY A 291 -22.42 14.03 0.52
N ARG A 292 -23.05 13.24 1.40
CA ARG A 292 -24.49 12.96 1.32
C ARG A 292 -25.38 14.19 1.54
N LEU A 293 -24.87 15.23 2.20
CA LEU A 293 -25.64 16.47 2.40
C LEU A 293 -25.80 17.28 1.10
N SER A 294 -24.78 17.28 0.24
CA SER A 294 -24.83 18.03 -1.03
C SER A 294 -25.20 17.15 -2.22
N PHE A 295 -24.83 15.88 -2.14
CA PHE A 295 -25.01 14.88 -3.19
C PHE A 295 -25.62 13.62 -2.58
N PRO A 296 -26.94 13.63 -2.21
CA PRO A 296 -27.66 12.42 -1.76
C PRO A 296 -27.62 11.31 -2.83
N GLU A 297 -27.69 11.72 -4.08
CA GLU A 297 -27.41 10.92 -5.28
C GLU A 297 -26.29 11.57 -6.06
N LEU A 298 -25.43 10.77 -6.67
CA LEU A 298 -24.36 11.29 -7.54
C LEU A 298 -24.96 11.70 -8.89
N PRO A 299 -24.35 12.69 -9.57
CA PRO A 299 -24.68 13.00 -10.95
C PRO A 299 -24.63 11.74 -11.85
N GLU A 300 -25.49 11.67 -12.85
CA GLU A 300 -25.57 10.53 -13.77
C GLU A 300 -24.20 10.20 -14.37
N GLY A 301 -23.82 8.92 -14.31
CA GLY A 301 -22.52 8.42 -14.78
C GLY A 301 -21.31 8.76 -13.88
N ALA A 302 -21.50 9.41 -12.72
CA ALA A 302 -20.43 9.69 -11.79
C ALA A 302 -20.19 8.50 -10.84
N ALA A 303 -18.92 8.07 -10.74
CA ALA A 303 -18.51 7.09 -9.73
C ALA A 303 -18.38 7.73 -8.34
N ALA A 304 -18.59 6.96 -7.28
CA ALA A 304 -18.45 7.42 -5.88
C ALA A 304 -17.07 8.04 -5.59
N ASP A 305 -16.03 7.59 -6.27
CA ASP A 305 -14.67 8.12 -6.16
C ASP A 305 -14.57 9.62 -6.56
N ARG A 306 -15.59 10.18 -7.24
CA ARG A 306 -15.65 11.61 -7.58
C ARG A 306 -16.17 12.52 -6.45
N ILE A 307 -16.65 11.96 -5.34
CA ILE A 307 -17.26 12.75 -4.27
C ILE A 307 -16.33 13.81 -3.69
N LEU A 308 -15.03 13.53 -3.54
CA LEU A 308 -14.07 14.50 -3.02
C LEU A 308 -13.95 15.75 -3.94
N PRO A 309 -13.63 15.63 -5.23
CA PRO A 309 -13.60 16.81 -6.11
C PRO A 309 -14.95 17.53 -6.21
N LEU A 310 -16.08 16.81 -6.21
CA LEU A 310 -17.40 17.43 -6.21
C LEU A 310 -17.63 18.28 -4.96
N MET A 311 -17.34 17.76 -3.77
CA MET A 311 -17.47 18.48 -2.50
C MET A 311 -16.55 19.71 -2.43
N LEU A 312 -15.35 19.62 -2.99
CA LEU A 312 -14.42 20.75 -3.02
C LEU A 312 -14.89 21.81 -4.01
N ALA A 313 -15.36 21.43 -5.19
CA ALA A 313 -15.88 22.38 -6.18
C ALA A 313 -17.09 23.15 -5.66
N GLU A 314 -17.97 22.50 -4.88
CA GLU A 314 -19.18 23.11 -4.32
C GLU A 314 -18.89 24.02 -3.12
N HIS A 315 -17.98 23.60 -2.22
CA HIS A 315 -17.85 24.22 -0.90
C HIS A 315 -16.58 24.99 -0.68
N ALA A 316 -15.50 24.71 -1.42
CA ALA A 316 -14.21 25.36 -1.20
C ALA A 316 -14.01 26.59 -2.09
N PRO A 317 -13.32 27.63 -1.57
CA PRO A 317 -12.81 28.69 -2.44
C PRO A 317 -11.88 28.13 -3.52
N PRO A 318 -11.85 28.70 -4.74
CA PRO A 318 -11.06 28.15 -5.87
C PRO A 318 -9.58 27.91 -5.59
N ALA A 319 -8.95 28.74 -4.73
CA ALA A 319 -7.56 28.56 -4.34
C ALA A 319 -7.37 27.32 -3.43
N ILE A 320 -8.30 27.08 -2.50
CA ILE A 320 -8.25 25.95 -1.58
C ILE A 320 -8.60 24.66 -2.31
N GLU A 321 -9.63 24.67 -3.15
CA GLU A 321 -9.95 23.54 -4.03
C GLU A 321 -8.71 23.13 -4.84
N ALA A 322 -8.05 24.09 -5.48
CA ALA A 322 -6.84 23.83 -6.25
C ALA A 322 -5.70 23.26 -5.38
N LEU A 323 -5.47 23.79 -4.18
CA LEU A 323 -4.44 23.28 -3.27
C LEU A 323 -4.74 21.85 -2.82
N VAL A 324 -5.99 21.54 -2.41
CA VAL A 324 -6.37 20.22 -1.94
C VAL A 324 -6.29 19.17 -3.05
N LEU A 325 -6.84 19.48 -4.24
CA LEU A 325 -6.77 18.54 -5.37
C LEU A 325 -5.33 18.39 -5.90
N THR A 326 -4.50 19.43 -5.79
CA THR A 326 -3.06 19.32 -6.07
C THR A 326 -2.35 18.43 -5.05
N ALA A 327 -2.74 18.45 -3.77
CA ALA A 327 -2.24 17.48 -2.78
C ALA A 327 -2.70 16.05 -3.06
N ALA A 328 -3.91 15.88 -3.57
CA ALA A 328 -4.39 14.59 -4.04
C ALA A 328 -3.58 14.10 -5.26
N LEU A 329 -3.27 14.99 -6.23
CA LEU A 329 -2.33 14.69 -7.32
C LEU A 329 -0.94 14.30 -6.78
N ALA A 330 -0.46 14.97 -5.72
CA ALA A 330 0.80 14.63 -5.08
C ALA A 330 0.80 13.19 -4.53
N ALA A 331 -0.25 12.78 -3.85
CA ALA A 331 -0.39 11.43 -3.28
C ALA A 331 -0.34 10.34 -4.36
N LEU A 332 -1.11 10.51 -5.43
CA LEU A 332 -1.11 9.54 -6.54
C LEU A 332 0.25 9.47 -7.27
N MET A 333 0.92 10.62 -7.43
CA MET A 333 2.23 10.67 -8.09
C MET A 333 3.30 9.94 -7.27
N SER A 334 3.35 10.13 -5.96
CA SER A 334 4.25 9.40 -5.05
C SER A 334 4.11 7.87 -5.17
N THR A 335 2.87 7.39 -5.25
CA THR A 335 2.59 5.96 -5.40
C THR A 335 2.99 5.45 -6.77
N LEU A 336 2.62 6.15 -7.84
CA LEU A 336 2.92 5.77 -9.21
C LEU A 336 4.43 5.69 -9.47
N ASP A 337 5.20 6.70 -9.03
CA ASP A 337 6.66 6.71 -9.11
C ASP A 337 7.28 5.48 -8.45
N SER A 338 6.81 5.18 -7.24
CA SER A 338 7.30 4.07 -6.45
C SER A 338 6.99 2.73 -7.08
N GLN A 339 5.78 2.56 -7.64
CA GLN A 339 5.37 1.36 -8.35
C GLN A 339 6.21 1.14 -9.61
N LEU A 340 6.33 2.17 -10.46
CA LEU A 340 7.09 2.09 -11.71
C LEU A 340 8.58 1.83 -11.45
N LEU A 341 9.19 2.51 -10.48
CA LEU A 341 10.60 2.29 -10.11
C LEU A 341 10.83 0.86 -9.61
N THR A 342 9.97 0.37 -8.73
CA THR A 342 10.11 -0.98 -8.16
C THR A 342 9.91 -2.06 -9.20
N LEU A 343 8.85 -1.99 -10.00
CA LEU A 343 8.59 -2.95 -11.07
C LEU A 343 9.69 -2.93 -12.12
N SER A 344 10.27 -1.76 -12.42
CA SER A 344 11.45 -1.63 -13.28
C SER A 344 12.66 -2.37 -12.70
N SER A 345 12.89 -2.24 -11.37
CA SER A 345 14.00 -2.93 -10.70
C SER A 345 13.82 -4.45 -10.70
N MET A 346 12.60 -4.93 -10.45
CA MET A 346 12.25 -6.34 -10.50
C MET A 346 12.41 -6.90 -11.92
N PHE A 347 11.93 -6.20 -12.95
CA PHE A 347 12.11 -6.63 -14.32
C PHE A 347 13.59 -6.73 -14.71
N ALA A 348 14.38 -5.71 -14.39
CA ALA A 348 15.81 -5.70 -14.69
C ALA A 348 16.55 -6.86 -14.01
N ARG A 349 16.34 -7.03 -12.70
CA ARG A 349 17.12 -7.98 -11.90
C ARG A 349 16.55 -9.40 -11.95
N ASP A 350 15.22 -9.56 -11.95
CA ASP A 350 14.60 -10.88 -11.80
C ASP A 350 14.28 -11.57 -13.14
N VAL A 351 14.20 -10.81 -14.21
CA VAL A 351 13.95 -11.33 -15.56
C VAL A 351 15.16 -11.15 -16.45
N CYS A 352 15.64 -9.92 -16.60
CA CYS A 352 16.65 -9.59 -17.60
C CYS A 352 18.04 -10.15 -17.24
N GLU A 353 18.52 -9.96 -16.00
CA GLU A 353 19.83 -10.46 -15.57
C GLU A 353 19.94 -11.99 -15.64
N PRO A 354 18.98 -12.80 -15.15
CA PRO A 354 19.04 -14.25 -15.26
C PRO A 354 19.04 -14.76 -16.70
N ILE A 355 18.30 -14.11 -17.59
CA ILE A 355 18.28 -14.46 -19.02
C ILE A 355 19.66 -14.19 -19.63
N ARG A 356 20.21 -13.01 -19.42
CA ARG A 356 21.56 -12.66 -19.91
C ARG A 356 22.61 -13.66 -19.42
N ASP A 357 22.61 -13.97 -18.13
CA ASP A 357 23.62 -14.86 -17.54
C ASP A 357 23.55 -16.28 -18.11
N ARG A 358 22.34 -16.76 -18.48
CA ARG A 358 22.17 -18.03 -19.20
C ARG A 358 22.79 -17.97 -20.61
N PHE A 359 22.61 -16.86 -21.34
CA PHE A 359 23.17 -16.68 -22.68
C PHE A 359 24.70 -16.56 -22.67
N VAL A 360 25.27 -15.82 -21.70
CA VAL A 360 26.72 -15.68 -21.54
C VAL A 360 27.38 -17.04 -21.21
N ARG A 361 26.78 -17.81 -20.29
CA ARG A 361 27.28 -19.17 -19.95
C ARG A 361 27.23 -20.11 -21.16
N ARG A 362 26.20 -20.05 -22.00
CA ARG A 362 26.07 -20.90 -23.19
C ARG A 362 27.13 -20.57 -24.29
N ARG A 363 27.61 -19.31 -24.34
CA ARG A 363 28.63 -18.88 -25.32
C ARG A 363 30.07 -19.17 -24.90
N GLY A 364 30.32 -19.81 -23.76
CA GLY A 364 31.65 -20.26 -23.34
C GLY A 364 32.66 -19.12 -23.07
N THR A 365 32.23 -17.87 -22.97
CA THR A 365 33.09 -16.73 -22.62
C THR A 365 33.38 -16.74 -21.13
N ILE A 366 34.13 -17.77 -20.69
CA ILE A 366 34.72 -17.84 -19.35
C ILE A 366 35.91 -16.87 -19.33
N GLY A 367 35.77 -15.72 -18.75
CA GLY A 367 36.90 -14.89 -18.45
C GLY A 367 36.84 -13.43 -18.88
N ARG A 368 35.83 -12.73 -18.35
CA ARG A 368 35.94 -11.30 -18.00
C ARG A 368 34.68 -10.89 -17.25
N SER A 369 34.79 -10.71 -15.94
CA SER A 369 33.83 -9.97 -15.14
C SER A 369 33.85 -8.50 -15.62
N SER A 370 33.18 -8.22 -16.73
CA SER A 370 32.95 -6.84 -17.14
C SER A 370 31.69 -6.36 -16.44
N SER A 371 31.88 -5.62 -15.38
CA SER A 371 30.87 -4.87 -14.62
C SER A 371 30.09 -3.83 -15.43
N SER A 372 30.13 -3.88 -16.76
CA SER A 372 29.53 -2.85 -17.64
C SER A 372 28.61 -3.38 -18.76
N GLY A 373 28.31 -4.69 -18.81
CA GLY A 373 27.44 -5.27 -19.84
C GLY A 373 26.02 -5.56 -19.36
N GLY A 374 25.35 -4.64 -18.63
CA GLY A 374 23.91 -4.73 -18.34
C GLY A 374 23.09 -4.77 -19.64
N LEU A 375 21.88 -5.35 -19.58
CA LEU A 375 20.91 -5.13 -20.66
C LEU A 375 20.78 -3.62 -20.90
N PRO A 376 20.59 -3.19 -22.14
CA PRO A 376 20.47 -1.77 -22.44
C PRO A 376 19.39 -1.15 -21.54
N ALA A 377 19.68 -0.02 -20.92
CA ALA A 377 18.76 0.67 -20.01
C ALA A 377 17.39 0.98 -20.64
N TRP A 378 17.31 1.03 -21.98
CA TRP A 378 16.06 1.23 -22.69
C TRP A 378 15.07 0.07 -22.49
N VAL A 379 15.53 -1.17 -22.23
CA VAL A 379 14.65 -2.35 -22.05
C VAL A 379 13.79 -2.18 -20.79
N SER A 380 14.40 -1.78 -19.66
CA SER A 380 13.65 -1.48 -18.43
C SER A 380 12.74 -0.26 -18.60
N LYS A 381 13.16 0.74 -19.37
CA LYS A 381 12.33 1.91 -19.67
C LYS A 381 11.13 1.54 -20.55
N ALA A 382 11.33 0.70 -21.57
CA ALA A 382 10.25 0.21 -22.41
C ALA A 382 9.21 -0.60 -21.61
N PHE A 383 9.66 -1.43 -20.65
CA PHE A 383 8.78 -2.14 -19.74
C PHE A 383 7.92 -1.19 -18.89
N VAL A 384 8.53 -0.13 -18.32
CA VAL A 384 7.82 0.89 -17.53
C VAL A 384 6.79 1.64 -18.39
N VAL A 385 7.16 2.01 -19.62
CA VAL A 385 6.21 2.65 -20.57
C VAL A 385 5.06 1.69 -20.89
N GLY A 386 5.35 0.41 -21.14
CA GLY A 386 4.33 -0.62 -21.36
C GLY A 386 3.35 -0.72 -20.21
N LEU A 387 3.84 -0.78 -18.95
CA LEU A 387 2.98 -0.80 -17.75
C LEU A 387 2.13 0.46 -17.62
N ALA A 388 2.71 1.63 -17.87
CA ALA A 388 1.97 2.90 -17.81
C ALA A 388 0.88 2.97 -18.87
N LEU A 389 1.14 2.47 -20.10
CA LEU A 389 0.15 2.38 -21.16
C LEU A 389 -0.98 1.40 -20.83
N VAL A 390 -0.66 0.24 -20.22
CA VAL A 390 -1.69 -0.71 -19.74
C VAL A 390 -2.54 -0.05 -18.63
N GLY A 391 -1.91 0.62 -17.67
CA GLY A 391 -2.63 1.38 -16.64
C GLY A 391 -3.54 2.46 -17.23
N LEU A 392 -3.07 3.19 -18.23
CA LEU A 392 -3.84 4.21 -18.93
C LEU A 392 -5.00 3.60 -19.75
N ALA A 393 -4.79 2.42 -20.36
CA ALA A 393 -5.85 1.71 -21.07
C ALA A 393 -6.98 1.27 -20.12
N ILE A 394 -6.65 0.80 -18.91
CA ILE A 394 -7.65 0.52 -17.87
C ILE A 394 -8.36 1.82 -17.44
N ALA A 395 -7.62 2.92 -17.32
CA ALA A 395 -8.18 4.22 -16.95
C ALA A 395 -9.10 4.81 -18.04
N TYR A 396 -9.00 4.38 -19.29
CA TYR A 396 -9.89 4.85 -20.38
C TYR A 396 -11.36 4.52 -20.10
N SER A 397 -11.62 3.32 -19.59
CA SER A 397 -12.96 2.89 -19.16
C SER A 397 -12.82 2.19 -17.81
N PRO A 398 -12.95 2.93 -16.69
CA PRO A 398 -12.81 2.37 -15.35
C PRO A 398 -13.76 1.19 -15.11
N PRO A 399 -13.28 -0.02 -14.82
CA PRO A 399 -14.14 -1.20 -14.72
C PRO A 399 -14.95 -1.25 -13.41
N ALA A 400 -14.49 -0.53 -12.37
CA ALA A 400 -15.12 -0.50 -11.06
C ALA A 400 -14.61 0.68 -10.21
N THR A 401 -15.24 0.92 -9.05
CA THR A 401 -14.76 1.89 -8.06
C THR A 401 -13.38 1.49 -7.49
N PHE A 402 -12.64 2.45 -6.96
CA PHE A 402 -11.32 2.19 -6.38
C PHE A 402 -11.36 1.16 -5.25
N ARG A 403 -12.43 1.14 -4.44
CA ARG A 403 -12.61 0.15 -3.39
C ARG A 403 -12.68 -1.28 -3.95
N VAL A 404 -13.42 -1.49 -5.01
CA VAL A 404 -13.57 -2.81 -5.65
C VAL A 404 -12.26 -3.23 -6.32
N LEU A 405 -11.64 -2.35 -7.11
CA LEU A 405 -10.36 -2.62 -7.77
C LEU A 405 -9.25 -2.95 -6.76
N ALA A 406 -9.17 -2.17 -5.66
CA ALA A 406 -8.20 -2.42 -4.60
C ALA A 406 -8.43 -3.79 -3.93
N THR A 407 -9.66 -4.12 -3.56
CA THR A 407 -9.98 -5.40 -2.91
C THR A 407 -9.56 -6.58 -3.79
N GLN A 408 -9.81 -6.47 -5.08
CA GLN A 408 -9.43 -7.49 -6.06
C GLN A 408 -7.91 -7.62 -6.17
N THR A 409 -7.24 -6.53 -6.49
CA THR A 409 -5.79 -6.46 -6.66
C THR A 409 -5.04 -6.99 -5.45
N PHE A 410 -5.48 -6.59 -4.27
CA PHE A 410 -4.76 -6.90 -3.05
C PHE A 410 -5.01 -8.33 -2.57
N THR A 411 -6.13 -8.95 -2.95
CA THR A 411 -6.38 -10.37 -2.71
C THR A 411 -5.34 -11.24 -3.42
N GLY A 412 -4.99 -10.94 -4.67
CA GLY A 412 -3.93 -11.67 -5.38
C GLY A 412 -2.55 -11.48 -4.73
N LEU A 413 -2.19 -10.27 -4.29
CA LEU A 413 -0.93 -10.06 -3.59
C LEU A 413 -0.86 -10.81 -2.24
N ALA A 414 -1.98 -10.95 -1.53
CA ALA A 414 -2.03 -11.67 -0.25
C ALA A 414 -1.69 -13.17 -0.39
N VAL A 415 -1.86 -13.76 -1.58
CA VAL A 415 -1.45 -15.15 -1.91
C VAL A 415 0.04 -15.39 -1.63
N LEU A 416 0.89 -14.38 -1.78
CA LEU A 416 2.33 -14.50 -1.59
C LEU A 416 2.75 -14.53 -0.11
N PHE A 417 1.90 -14.03 0.80
CA PHE A 417 2.24 -13.84 2.20
C PHE A 417 2.66 -15.14 2.92
N PRO A 418 1.92 -16.27 2.83
CA PRO A 418 2.32 -17.52 3.48
C PRO A 418 3.69 -17.99 3.02
N THR A 419 4.00 -17.86 1.72
CA THR A 419 5.30 -18.25 1.15
C THR A 419 6.45 -17.38 1.68
N VAL A 420 6.27 -16.07 1.81
CA VAL A 420 7.31 -15.17 2.36
C VAL A 420 7.59 -15.51 3.82
N VAL A 421 6.55 -15.68 4.64
CA VAL A 421 6.70 -16.06 6.05
C VAL A 421 7.33 -17.44 6.17
N GLY A 422 6.87 -18.42 5.39
CA GLY A 422 7.45 -19.75 5.35
C GLY A 422 8.92 -19.74 4.97
N ALA A 423 9.30 -19.00 3.93
CA ALA A 423 10.69 -18.88 3.49
C ALA A 423 11.61 -18.26 4.56
N LEU A 424 11.11 -17.25 5.30
CA LEU A 424 11.89 -16.57 6.34
C LEU A 424 12.04 -17.39 7.62
N TYR A 425 11.06 -18.20 7.99
CA TYR A 425 10.99 -18.77 9.34
C TYR A 425 10.96 -20.31 9.39
N TRP A 426 10.63 -20.98 8.29
CA TRP A 426 10.48 -22.42 8.26
C TRP A 426 11.54 -23.12 7.42
N LYS A 427 12.59 -23.60 8.07
CA LYS A 427 13.78 -24.23 7.42
C LYS A 427 13.43 -25.41 6.50
N ARG A 428 12.31 -26.08 6.73
CA ARG A 428 11.87 -27.26 5.97
C ARG A 428 10.81 -26.94 4.91
N MET A 429 10.55 -25.66 4.63
CA MET A 429 9.61 -25.27 3.59
C MET A 429 10.07 -25.79 2.23
N SER A 430 9.19 -26.53 1.56
CA SER A 430 9.45 -27.05 0.22
C SER A 430 9.21 -25.98 -0.84
N PRO A 431 10.18 -25.67 -1.72
CA PRO A 431 9.97 -24.77 -2.86
C PRO A 431 8.85 -25.26 -3.80
N VAL A 432 8.68 -26.57 -3.95
CA VAL A 432 7.62 -27.16 -4.79
C VAL A 432 6.25 -26.91 -4.16
N ALA A 433 6.14 -27.10 -2.84
CA ALA A 433 4.91 -26.79 -2.11
C ALA A 433 4.56 -25.29 -2.17
N ALA A 434 5.57 -24.42 -2.13
CA ALA A 434 5.39 -23.00 -2.28
C ALA A 434 4.90 -22.61 -3.68
N ILE A 435 5.43 -23.24 -4.74
CA ILE A 435 4.93 -23.06 -6.12
C ILE A 435 3.46 -23.50 -6.20
N ALA A 436 3.14 -24.71 -5.69
CA ALA A 436 1.78 -25.23 -5.68
C ALA A 436 0.82 -24.31 -4.91
N SER A 437 1.25 -23.79 -3.75
CA SER A 437 0.49 -22.84 -2.94
C SER A 437 0.13 -21.58 -3.72
N ILE A 438 1.09 -20.98 -4.43
CA ILE A 438 0.85 -19.78 -5.24
C ILE A 438 -0.07 -20.11 -6.42
N VAL A 439 0.18 -21.20 -7.15
CA VAL A 439 -0.65 -21.58 -8.32
C VAL A 439 -2.10 -21.86 -7.92
N VAL A 440 -2.29 -22.58 -6.82
CA VAL A 440 -3.64 -22.85 -6.26
C VAL A 440 -4.29 -21.54 -5.81
N GLY A 441 -3.54 -20.66 -5.12
CA GLY A 441 -4.03 -19.37 -4.67
C GLY A 441 -4.49 -18.48 -5.81
N GLU A 442 -3.69 -18.34 -6.85
CA GLU A 442 -4.05 -17.51 -8.02
C GLU A 442 -5.19 -18.14 -8.84
N GLY A 443 -5.23 -19.47 -8.92
CA GLY A 443 -6.36 -20.18 -9.50
C GLY A 443 -7.67 -19.92 -8.75
N LEU A 444 -7.65 -19.90 -7.42
CA LEU A 444 -8.80 -19.53 -6.59
C LEU A 444 -9.16 -18.05 -6.75
N VAL A 445 -8.18 -17.15 -6.83
CA VAL A 445 -8.42 -15.72 -7.13
C VAL A 445 -9.20 -15.61 -8.44
N ALA A 446 -8.73 -16.23 -9.51
CA ALA A 446 -9.42 -16.22 -10.80
C ALA A 446 -10.83 -16.82 -10.71
N ALA A 447 -11.01 -17.94 -10.01
CA ALA A 447 -12.31 -18.60 -9.85
C ALA A 447 -13.32 -17.72 -9.10
N TYR A 448 -12.88 -17.00 -8.06
CA TYR A 448 -13.75 -16.04 -7.35
C TYR A 448 -14.08 -14.81 -8.18
N TYR A 449 -13.18 -14.32 -9.05
CA TYR A 449 -13.46 -13.19 -9.94
C TYR A 449 -14.38 -13.54 -11.10
N LEU A 450 -14.39 -14.79 -11.52
CA LEU A 450 -15.30 -15.31 -12.51
C LEU A 450 -16.64 -15.78 -11.89
N ASP A 451 -16.84 -15.50 -10.58
CA ASP A 451 -18.00 -15.92 -9.78
C ASP A 451 -18.31 -17.44 -9.87
N LEU A 452 -17.25 -18.26 -10.06
CA LEU A 452 -17.37 -19.72 -10.11
C LEU A 452 -17.47 -20.37 -8.72
N LEU A 453 -17.14 -19.63 -7.65
CA LEU A 453 -17.12 -20.12 -6.28
C LEU A 453 -18.01 -19.28 -5.36
N PRO A 454 -18.73 -19.91 -4.41
CA PRO A 454 -19.56 -19.21 -3.43
C PRO A 454 -18.70 -18.48 -2.40
N ARG A 455 -19.08 -17.26 -2.03
CA ARG A 455 -18.31 -16.39 -1.11
C ARG A 455 -18.53 -16.70 0.38
N PHE A 456 -19.48 -17.56 0.74
CA PHE A 456 -19.81 -17.95 2.13
C PHE A 456 -19.93 -16.78 3.13
N GLY A 457 -20.42 -15.62 2.68
CA GLY A 457 -20.56 -14.43 3.53
C GLY A 457 -19.23 -13.78 3.96
N THR A 458 -18.10 -14.14 3.33
CA THR A 458 -16.77 -13.57 3.59
C THR A 458 -16.14 -13.00 2.32
N LEU A 459 -15.04 -12.27 2.46
CA LEU A 459 -14.22 -11.92 1.30
C LEU A 459 -13.44 -13.14 0.79
N PRO A 460 -13.19 -13.23 -0.54
CA PRO A 460 -12.40 -14.30 -1.15
C PRO A 460 -11.02 -14.54 -0.52
N VAL A 461 -10.38 -13.49 0.02
CA VAL A 461 -9.08 -13.60 0.67
C VAL A 461 -9.06 -14.63 1.81
N VAL A 462 -10.18 -14.79 2.54
CA VAL A 462 -10.25 -15.72 3.68
C VAL A 462 -10.04 -17.18 3.23
N PRO A 463 -10.90 -17.77 2.38
CA PRO A 463 -10.68 -19.13 1.90
C PRO A 463 -9.40 -19.29 1.08
N ILE A 464 -8.97 -18.26 0.32
CA ILE A 464 -7.74 -18.29 -0.45
C ILE A 464 -6.51 -18.42 0.46
N VAL A 465 -6.39 -17.58 1.50
CA VAL A 465 -5.24 -17.64 2.43
C VAL A 465 -5.23 -18.93 3.23
N VAL A 466 -6.39 -19.45 3.62
CA VAL A 466 -6.50 -20.77 4.26
C VAL A 466 -6.01 -21.86 3.32
N ALA A 467 -6.50 -21.91 2.09
CA ALA A 467 -6.12 -22.92 1.10
C ALA A 467 -4.62 -22.86 0.78
N THR A 468 -4.08 -21.67 0.51
CA THR A 468 -2.65 -21.47 0.20
C THR A 468 -1.76 -21.86 1.37
N THR A 469 -2.15 -21.52 2.60
CA THR A 469 -1.42 -21.94 3.81
C THR A 469 -1.46 -23.44 3.99
N LEU A 470 -2.61 -24.09 3.81
CA LEU A 470 -2.75 -25.55 3.89
C LEU A 470 -1.90 -26.26 2.84
N VAL A 471 -1.97 -25.83 1.57
CA VAL A 471 -1.15 -26.42 0.48
C VAL A 471 0.34 -26.26 0.80
N LEU A 472 0.76 -25.09 1.28
CA LEU A 472 2.16 -24.85 1.66
C LEU A 472 2.60 -25.78 2.81
N VAL A 473 1.80 -25.86 3.87
CA VAL A 473 2.14 -26.62 5.07
C VAL A 473 2.11 -28.12 4.78
N VAL A 474 1.00 -28.64 4.26
CA VAL A 474 0.85 -30.08 3.96
C VAL A 474 1.86 -30.51 2.90
N GLY A 475 2.00 -29.75 1.82
CA GLY A 475 2.97 -30.03 0.77
C GLY A 475 4.41 -30.06 1.27
N SER A 476 4.79 -29.12 2.16
CA SER A 476 6.15 -29.10 2.74
C SER A 476 6.40 -30.24 3.73
N LEU A 477 5.38 -30.72 4.44
CA LEU A 477 5.49 -31.87 5.33
C LEU A 477 5.64 -33.18 4.54
N LEU A 478 4.95 -33.30 3.40
CA LEU A 478 4.98 -34.51 2.54
C LEU A 478 6.26 -34.55 1.68
N LEU A 479 6.69 -33.41 1.14
CA LEU A 479 7.82 -33.29 0.20
C LEU A 479 9.15 -33.09 0.90
N ARG A 480 9.47 -33.84 1.93
CA ARG A 480 10.70 -33.72 2.75
C ARG A 480 11.87 -33.09 1.98
N THR A 481 12.12 -31.82 2.21
CA THR A 481 13.22 -31.07 1.56
C THR A 481 14.33 -30.89 2.58
N GLU A 482 15.57 -31.15 2.17
CA GLU A 482 16.71 -30.83 3.02
C GLU A 482 16.80 -29.30 3.23
N PRO A 483 17.20 -28.84 4.43
CA PRO A 483 17.36 -27.42 4.72
C PRO A 483 18.44 -26.83 3.81
N ARG A 484 18.06 -26.01 2.83
CA ARG A 484 19.00 -25.39 1.88
C ARG A 484 19.66 -24.10 2.40
N TYR A 485 19.07 -23.51 3.41
CA TYR A 485 19.50 -22.26 4.00
C TYR A 485 19.37 -22.34 5.52
N GLU A 486 20.45 -22.05 6.23
CA GLU A 486 20.36 -21.76 7.65
C GLU A 486 19.92 -20.30 7.80
N PRO A 487 18.70 -20.02 8.31
CA PRO A 487 18.35 -18.65 8.62
C PRO A 487 19.36 -18.14 9.66
N THR A 488 20.26 -17.26 9.25
CA THR A 488 21.16 -16.55 10.16
C THR A 488 20.41 -15.59 11.07
N TRP A 489 19.12 -15.45 10.81
CA TRP A 489 18.20 -14.69 11.64
C TRP A 489 17.61 -15.62 12.71
N GLU A 490 18.30 -15.72 13.84
CA GLU A 490 17.68 -16.18 15.07
C GLU A 490 17.04 -14.97 15.75
N PRO A 491 15.78 -15.06 16.18
CA PRO A 491 15.20 -14.09 17.11
C PRO A 491 15.81 -14.30 18.50
N ARG A 492 17.14 -14.21 18.59
CA ARG A 492 17.88 -14.37 19.85
C ARG A 492 17.52 -13.34 20.92
N ALA A 493 16.75 -12.30 20.54
CA ALA A 493 16.40 -11.21 21.44
C ALA A 493 15.22 -11.55 22.39
N LEU A 494 14.39 -12.55 22.07
CA LEU A 494 13.21 -12.88 22.87
C LEU A 494 13.19 -14.36 23.25
N SER A 495 12.89 -14.65 24.52
CA SER A 495 12.63 -16.02 24.97
C SER A 495 11.37 -16.60 24.30
N ARG A 496 11.25 -17.93 24.23
CA ARG A 496 10.05 -18.59 23.70
C ARG A 496 8.77 -18.14 24.45
N ARG A 497 8.86 -17.91 25.77
CA ARG A 497 7.74 -17.40 26.59
C ARG A 497 7.37 -15.97 26.18
N ALA A 498 8.36 -15.11 25.93
CA ALA A 498 8.11 -13.76 25.47
C ALA A 498 7.48 -13.73 24.06
N ILE A 499 7.94 -14.59 23.14
CA ILE A 499 7.33 -14.73 21.80
C ILE A 499 5.88 -15.16 21.94
N ALA A 500 5.58 -16.20 22.76
CA ALA A 500 4.22 -16.65 22.99
C ALA A 500 3.35 -15.53 23.59
N GLY A 501 3.86 -14.80 24.58
CA GLY A 501 3.14 -13.66 25.19
C GLY A 501 2.81 -12.56 24.18
N TRP A 502 3.75 -12.16 23.33
CA TRP A 502 3.50 -11.18 22.26
C TRP A 502 2.51 -11.70 21.22
N SER A 503 2.61 -12.99 20.83
CA SER A 503 1.66 -13.60 19.89
C SER A 503 0.24 -13.58 20.45
N VAL A 504 0.04 -13.92 21.73
CA VAL A 504 -1.27 -13.84 22.39
C VAL A 504 -1.76 -12.40 22.46
N ALA A 505 -0.91 -11.44 22.83
CA ALA A 505 -1.28 -10.03 22.89
C ALA A 505 -1.74 -9.47 21.55
N PHE A 506 -1.03 -9.78 20.45
CA PHE A 506 -1.42 -9.33 19.11
C PHE A 506 -2.64 -10.08 18.56
N ALA A 507 -2.79 -11.38 18.86
CA ALA A 507 -3.99 -12.13 18.50
C ALA A 507 -5.23 -11.56 19.24
N ALA A 508 -5.11 -11.26 20.52
CA ALA A 508 -6.17 -10.62 21.30
C ALA A 508 -6.51 -9.22 20.76
N LEU A 509 -5.49 -8.41 20.44
CA LEU A 509 -5.69 -7.10 19.84
C LEU A 509 -6.40 -7.18 18.47
N PHE A 510 -6.03 -8.14 17.62
CA PHE A 510 -6.68 -8.38 16.34
C PHE A 510 -8.14 -8.83 16.52
N ALA A 511 -8.39 -9.72 17.50
CA ALA A 511 -9.75 -10.15 17.85
C ALA A 511 -10.61 -8.96 18.31
N VAL A 512 -10.07 -8.09 19.19
CA VAL A 512 -10.76 -6.86 19.63
C VAL A 512 -11.04 -5.94 18.45
N GLY A 513 -10.14 -5.83 17.48
CA GLY A 513 -10.33 -5.04 16.25
C GLY A 513 -11.45 -5.54 15.34
N ASN A 514 -11.91 -6.80 15.51
CA ASN A 514 -13.08 -7.30 14.76
C ASN A 514 -14.42 -6.87 15.39
N ASP A 515 -14.47 -6.54 16.67
CA ASP A 515 -15.56 -5.87 17.39
C ASP A 515 -16.99 -6.32 16.98
N VAL A 516 -17.19 -7.63 16.86
CA VAL A 516 -18.46 -8.21 16.41
C VAL A 516 -19.62 -8.01 17.40
N TRP A 517 -19.32 -7.70 18.65
CA TRP A 517 -20.28 -7.51 19.74
C TRP A 517 -20.97 -6.13 19.75
N ASN A 518 -20.42 -5.13 19.04
CA ASN A 518 -21.01 -3.78 18.93
C ASN A 518 -21.66 -3.56 17.55
N TRP A 519 -22.11 -4.64 16.89
CA TRP A 519 -22.72 -4.53 15.57
C TRP A 519 -24.09 -3.84 15.64
N GLY A 520 -24.35 -2.93 14.70
CA GLY A 520 -25.62 -2.17 14.65
C GLY A 520 -25.67 -0.94 15.58
N ASP A 521 -24.66 -0.71 16.40
CA ASP A 521 -24.64 0.46 17.30
C ASP A 521 -24.26 1.74 16.51
N GLY A 522 -25.23 2.64 16.36
CA GLY A 522 -25.08 3.95 15.69
C GLY A 522 -25.00 5.12 16.65
N ARG A 523 -24.81 4.91 17.99
CA ARG A 523 -24.72 6.00 18.96
C ARG A 523 -23.57 6.96 18.61
N VAL A 524 -23.89 8.24 18.59
CA VAL A 524 -22.91 9.30 18.31
C VAL A 524 -22.29 9.87 19.59
N SER A 525 -21.08 10.37 19.47
CA SER A 525 -20.30 10.93 20.57
C SER A 525 -19.60 12.24 20.16
N LEU A 526 -18.39 12.47 20.58
CA LEU A 526 -17.64 13.71 20.32
C LEU A 526 -17.65 14.08 18.82
N PHE A 527 -17.93 15.34 18.53
CA PHE A 527 -18.05 15.92 17.20
C PHE A 527 -19.11 15.26 16.29
N GLY A 528 -20.01 14.44 16.86
CA GLY A 528 -21.03 13.73 16.11
C GLY A 528 -20.57 12.44 15.43
N PHE A 529 -19.35 12.00 15.66
CA PHE A 529 -18.88 10.70 15.17
C PHE A 529 -19.55 9.54 15.93
N PRO A 530 -19.73 8.37 15.30
CA PRO A 530 -20.06 7.15 16.02
C PRO A 530 -19.02 6.89 17.13
N TRP A 531 -19.46 6.48 18.32
CA TRP A 531 -18.57 6.28 19.46
C TRP A 531 -17.46 5.25 19.19
N TRP A 532 -17.75 4.24 18.39
CA TRP A 532 -16.79 3.20 18.01
C TRP A 532 -15.68 3.73 17.07
N VAL A 533 -15.87 4.85 16.39
CA VAL A 533 -14.78 5.54 15.64
C VAL A 533 -13.66 5.92 16.62
N TRP A 534 -14.02 6.47 17.78
CA TRP A 534 -13.05 6.82 18.82
C TRP A 534 -12.43 5.59 19.49
N MET A 535 -13.20 4.51 19.67
CA MET A 535 -12.67 3.24 20.13
C MET A 535 -11.56 2.74 19.17
N PHE A 536 -11.78 2.76 17.86
CA PHE A 536 -10.76 2.34 16.90
C PHE A 536 -9.58 3.31 16.83
N ALA A 537 -9.78 4.61 16.96
CA ALA A 537 -8.69 5.57 17.15
C ALA A 537 -7.86 5.24 18.40
N GLY A 538 -8.51 4.90 19.50
CA GLY A 538 -7.86 4.42 20.73
C GLY A 538 -7.11 3.09 20.52
N LEU A 539 -7.68 2.14 19.76
CA LEU A 539 -6.99 0.90 19.41
C LEU A 539 -5.73 1.15 18.56
N CYS A 540 -5.73 2.14 17.67
CA CYS A 540 -4.52 2.54 16.94
C CYS A 540 -3.44 3.08 17.91
N VAL A 541 -3.82 3.84 18.94
CA VAL A 541 -2.89 4.31 19.99
C VAL A 541 -2.34 3.13 20.79
N VAL A 542 -3.19 2.20 21.23
CA VAL A 542 -2.78 0.98 21.94
C VAL A 542 -1.85 0.13 21.09
N THR A 543 -2.17 -0.06 19.80
CA THR A 543 -1.33 -0.79 18.84
C THR A 543 0.05 -0.16 18.72
N SER A 544 0.10 1.17 18.59
CA SER A 544 1.36 1.93 18.54
C SER A 544 2.19 1.74 19.81
N GLY A 545 1.56 1.80 21.00
CA GLY A 545 2.19 1.56 22.28
C GLY A 545 2.78 0.14 22.40
N LEU A 546 2.01 -0.88 22.02
CA LEU A 546 2.47 -2.28 22.00
C LEU A 546 3.62 -2.48 21.02
N PHE A 547 3.58 -1.87 19.85
CA PHE A 547 4.66 -1.92 18.87
C PHE A 547 5.95 -1.25 19.38
N TRP A 548 5.80 -0.12 20.07
CA TRP A 548 6.95 0.54 20.71
C TRP A 548 7.57 -0.32 21.81
N LEU A 549 6.75 -0.97 22.65
CA LEU A 549 7.21 -1.89 23.69
C LEU A 549 7.93 -3.10 23.09
N LEU A 550 7.36 -3.71 22.02
CA LEU A 550 8.02 -4.80 21.27
C LEU A 550 9.36 -4.33 20.71
N GLY A 551 9.39 -3.13 20.11
CA GLY A 551 10.62 -2.53 19.58
C GLY A 551 11.71 -2.37 20.64
N ARG A 552 11.35 -1.93 21.84
CA ARG A 552 12.27 -1.83 22.99
C ARG A 552 12.75 -3.20 23.47
N ALA A 553 11.86 -4.19 23.56
CA ALA A 553 12.22 -5.56 23.93
C ALA A 553 13.25 -6.16 22.95
N LEU A 554 13.06 -5.95 21.64
CA LEU A 554 13.97 -6.41 20.59
C LEU A 554 15.33 -5.69 20.56
N THR A 555 15.46 -4.52 21.21
CA THR A 555 16.72 -3.76 21.28
C THR A 555 17.51 -4.00 22.57
N LYS A 556 16.86 -4.30 23.69
CA LYS A 556 17.51 -4.57 24.99
C LYS A 556 18.40 -5.80 24.94
N GLY A 557 17.96 -6.89 24.34
CA GLY A 557 18.74 -8.13 24.21
C GLY A 557 20.06 -8.01 23.39
N ARG A 558 20.35 -6.83 22.83
CA ARG A 558 21.58 -6.55 22.08
C ARG A 558 22.64 -5.80 22.91
N ARG A 559 22.24 -5.17 24.01
CA ARG A 559 23.18 -4.45 24.91
C ARG A 559 23.90 -5.40 25.87
N ASP A 560 23.31 -6.55 26.15
CA ASP A 560 23.90 -7.52 27.08
C ASP A 560 24.95 -8.45 26.41
N ASN A 561 25.24 -8.25 25.11
CA ASN A 561 26.19 -9.04 24.31
C ASN A 561 27.21 -8.16 23.53
N LEU A 562 27.41 -6.89 23.93
CA LEU A 562 28.54 -6.04 23.56
C LEU A 562 29.34 -5.68 24.80
#